data_3dfb0500a0edb2069b8f4bad756676bb
#
_entry.id   3dfb0500a0edb2069b8f4bad756676bb
#
_cell.length_a   1.000
_cell.length_b   1.000
_cell.length_c   1.000
_cell.angle_alpha   90.00
_cell.angle_beta   90.00
_cell.angle_gamma   90.00
#
_symmetry.space_group_name_H-M   'P 1'
#
loop_
_entity.id
_entity.type
_entity.pdbx_description
1 polymer ?
#
loop_
_entity_poly.entity_id
_entity_poly.type
_entity_poly.pdbx_seq_one_letter_code
_entity_poly.pdbx_strand_id
1 'polypeptide(L)'
;MGRLAALLNSSDAFALGSPTINGDAVPPAWMLLAHVDAVNNKKKPVLVFGSYGWSGEAVPNLSARLAGLRMSLFGEGYKVCFVPSEEDLARARELGKAFGESL
;
A
#
# COMPACT_ATOMS: atom_id res chain seq x y z
N MET A 1 -6.99 13.05 -9.49
CA MET A 1 -6.10 12.91 -8.32
C MET A 1 -6.66 13.61 -7.08
N GLY A 2 -7.22 14.80 -7.21
CA GLY A 2 -7.73 15.55 -6.05
C GLY A 2 -8.73 14.79 -5.20
N ARG A 3 -9.68 14.06 -5.80
CA ARG A 3 -10.67 13.28 -5.07
C ARG A 3 -10.02 12.12 -4.29
N LEU A 4 -9.07 11.41 -4.91
CA LEU A 4 -8.37 10.32 -4.25
C LEU A 4 -7.52 10.83 -3.09
N ALA A 5 -6.83 11.94 -3.29
CA ALA A 5 -6.04 12.57 -2.24
C ALA A 5 -6.93 13.00 -1.06
N ALA A 6 -8.09 13.58 -1.34
CA ALA A 6 -9.04 13.96 -0.29
C ALA A 6 -9.56 12.75 0.49
N LEU A 7 -9.89 11.66 -0.21
CA LEU A 7 -10.33 10.43 0.43
C LEU A 7 -9.24 9.82 1.31
N LEU A 8 -8.00 9.78 0.81
CA LEU A 8 -6.87 9.27 1.58
C LEU A 8 -6.68 10.08 2.85
N ASN A 9 -6.66 11.40 2.72
CA ASN A 9 -6.39 12.29 3.85
C ASN A 9 -7.53 12.29 4.89
N SER A 10 -8.77 12.00 4.49
CA SER A 10 -9.92 11.96 5.38
C SER A 10 -10.20 10.56 5.96
N SER A 11 -9.61 9.52 5.43
CA SER A 11 -9.83 8.15 5.91
C SER A 11 -9.11 7.87 7.22
N ASP A 12 -9.59 6.89 7.97
CA ASP A 12 -8.93 6.44 9.21
C ASP A 12 -7.78 5.49 8.93
N ALA A 13 -7.79 4.84 7.78
CA ALA A 13 -6.77 3.90 7.32
C ALA A 13 -6.94 3.70 5.82
N PHE A 14 -5.94 3.17 5.14
CA PHE A 14 -6.08 2.80 3.74
C PHE A 14 -5.16 1.65 3.35
N ALA A 15 -5.51 0.99 2.26
CA ALA A 15 -4.67 0.00 1.62
C ALA A 15 -4.23 0.56 0.27
N LEU A 16 -2.93 0.47 -0.02
CA LEU A 16 -2.36 1.00 -1.25
C LEU A 16 -1.71 -0.13 -2.03
N GLY A 17 -2.17 -0.31 -3.26
CA GLY A 17 -1.65 -1.35 -4.14
C GLY A 17 -1.00 -0.77 -5.39
N SER A 18 0.06 -1.45 -5.87
CA SER A 18 0.72 -1.11 -7.13
C SER A 18 1.42 -2.33 -7.71
N PRO A 19 1.38 -2.51 -9.03
CA PRO A 19 2.29 -3.46 -9.67
C PRO A 19 3.71 -2.90 -9.64
N THR A 20 4.68 -3.77 -9.88
CA THR A 20 6.08 -3.35 -10.09
C THR A 20 6.36 -3.26 -11.57
N ILE A 21 6.71 -2.07 -12.04
CA ILE A 21 7.10 -1.81 -13.42
C ILE A 21 8.40 -1.02 -13.41
N ASN A 22 9.37 -1.47 -14.19
CA ASN A 22 10.71 -0.86 -14.21
C ASN A 22 11.36 -0.78 -12.82
N GLY A 23 11.17 -1.81 -12.01
CA GLY A 23 11.78 -1.88 -10.69
C GLY A 23 11.18 -0.95 -9.65
N ASP A 24 9.96 -0.45 -9.87
CA ASP A 24 9.35 0.54 -8.98
C ASP A 24 7.80 0.44 -9.02
N ALA A 25 7.17 1.16 -8.11
CA ALA A 25 5.74 1.39 -8.16
C ALA A 25 5.41 2.31 -9.35
N VAL A 26 4.16 2.26 -9.79
CA VAL A 26 3.71 3.05 -10.93
C VAL A 26 3.52 4.53 -10.57
N PRO A 27 3.66 5.44 -11.57
CA PRO A 27 3.54 6.87 -11.31
C PRO A 27 2.27 7.32 -10.58
N PRO A 28 1.06 6.79 -10.86
CA PRO A 28 -0.12 7.20 -10.10
C PRO A 28 -0.02 6.94 -8.60
N ALA A 29 0.65 5.87 -8.18
CA ALA A 29 0.86 5.60 -6.76
C ALA A 29 1.75 6.67 -6.11
N TRP A 30 2.84 7.03 -6.79
CA TRP A 30 3.72 8.11 -6.32
C TRP A 30 3.04 9.47 -6.31
N MET A 31 2.22 9.76 -7.33
CA MET A 31 1.45 11.00 -7.38
C MET A 31 0.48 11.11 -6.21
N LEU A 32 -0.19 10.02 -5.86
CA LEU A 32 -1.08 10.00 -4.71
C LEU A 32 -0.32 10.29 -3.41
N LEU A 33 0.84 9.65 -3.21
CA LEU A 33 1.65 9.87 -2.01
C LEU A 33 2.21 11.29 -1.93
N ALA A 34 2.43 11.96 -3.06
CA ALA A 34 2.85 13.36 -3.09
C ALA A 34 1.79 14.30 -2.53
N HIS A 35 0.54 13.88 -2.46
CA HIS A 35 -0.57 14.69 -1.93
C HIS A 35 -0.92 14.36 -0.48
N VAL A 36 -0.16 13.48 0.18
CA VAL A 36 -0.42 13.11 1.57
C VAL A 36 -0.08 14.28 2.49
N ASP A 37 -1.02 14.63 3.35
CA ASP A 37 -0.80 15.57 4.44
C ASP A 37 -0.11 14.83 5.60
N ALA A 38 1.22 14.87 5.63
CA ALA A 38 1.99 14.10 6.61
C ALA A 38 1.73 14.55 8.04
N VAL A 39 1.38 15.82 8.26
CA VAL A 39 1.12 16.34 9.61
C VAL A 39 -0.14 15.71 10.20
N ASN A 40 -1.22 15.66 9.43
CA ASN A 40 -2.52 15.15 9.90
C ASN A 40 -2.67 13.64 9.76
N ASN A 41 -1.74 12.97 9.09
CA ASN A 41 -1.82 11.52 8.85
C ASN A 41 -0.77 10.71 9.62
N LYS A 42 -0.12 11.29 10.61
CA LYS A 42 0.84 10.57 11.45
C LYS A 42 0.18 9.36 12.09
N LYS A 43 0.88 8.23 12.05
CA LYS A 43 0.42 6.96 12.61
C LYS A 43 -0.83 6.36 11.95
N LYS A 44 -1.30 6.94 10.84
CA LYS A 44 -2.42 6.34 10.11
C LYS A 44 -2.04 4.93 9.65
N PRO A 45 -2.87 3.91 9.93
CA PRO A 45 -2.58 2.55 9.49
C PRO A 45 -2.66 2.41 7.97
N VAL A 46 -1.68 1.73 7.39
CA VAL A 46 -1.60 1.49 5.94
C VAL A 46 -1.19 0.07 5.68
N LEU A 47 -1.91 -0.60 4.77
CA LEU A 47 -1.51 -1.89 4.21
C LEU A 47 -1.03 -1.67 2.78
N VAL A 48 0.20 -2.07 2.48
CA VAL A 48 0.77 -1.99 1.13
C VAL A 48 0.74 -3.37 0.49
N PHE A 49 0.29 -3.44 -0.75
CA PHE A 49 0.25 -4.71 -1.48
C PHE A 49 0.57 -4.48 -2.96
N GLY A 50 0.84 -5.56 -3.67
CA GLY A 50 1.10 -5.44 -5.10
C GLY A 50 1.44 -6.76 -5.76
N SER A 51 1.45 -6.73 -7.09
CA SER A 51 1.84 -7.85 -7.93
C SER A 51 3.13 -7.52 -8.67
N TYR A 52 3.87 -8.55 -9.08
CA TYR A 52 5.10 -8.39 -9.84
C TYR A 52 5.34 -9.61 -10.71
N GLY A 53 6.09 -9.43 -11.80
CA GLY A 53 6.45 -10.53 -12.67
C GLY A 53 7.94 -10.88 -12.61
N TRP A 54 8.77 -9.88 -12.47
CA TRP A 54 10.22 -10.04 -12.53
C TRP A 54 10.86 -9.76 -11.18
N SER A 55 10.56 -8.62 -10.61
CA SER A 55 11.08 -8.20 -9.32
C SER A 55 9.98 -7.44 -8.58
N GLY A 56 10.05 -7.36 -7.26
CA GLY A 56 8.94 -6.87 -6.45
C GLY A 56 9.25 -5.60 -5.67
N GLU A 57 9.88 -4.60 -6.30
CA GLU A 57 10.30 -3.38 -5.61
C GLU A 57 9.17 -2.44 -5.21
N ALA A 58 7.98 -2.52 -5.86
CA ALA A 58 6.89 -1.57 -5.58
C ALA A 58 6.49 -1.56 -4.11
N VAL A 59 6.27 -2.73 -3.51
CA VAL A 59 5.84 -2.82 -2.11
C VAL A 59 6.90 -2.25 -1.16
N PRO A 60 8.16 -2.70 -1.19
CA PRO A 60 9.17 -2.11 -0.31
C PRO A 60 9.43 -0.62 -0.57
N ASN A 61 9.37 -0.17 -1.81
CA ASN A 61 9.59 1.25 -2.13
C ASN A 61 8.47 2.14 -1.58
N LEU A 62 7.20 1.73 -1.76
CA LEU A 62 6.07 2.44 -1.19
C LEU A 62 6.08 2.40 0.33
N SER A 63 6.42 1.25 0.90
CA SER A 63 6.52 1.09 2.36
C SER A 63 7.56 2.02 2.96
N ALA A 64 8.73 2.13 2.33
CA ALA A 64 9.78 3.03 2.79
C ALA A 64 9.32 4.50 2.77
N ARG A 65 8.60 4.90 1.73
CA ARG A 65 8.08 6.28 1.63
C ARG A 65 7.03 6.56 2.70
N LEU A 66 6.11 5.60 2.90
CA LEU A 66 5.07 5.74 3.93
C LEU A 66 5.66 5.78 5.33
N ALA A 67 6.68 4.98 5.60
CA ALA A 67 7.42 5.04 6.86
C ALA A 67 8.07 6.41 7.05
N GLY A 68 8.65 6.98 5.98
CA GLY A 68 9.20 8.32 5.98
C GLY A 68 8.16 9.40 6.26
N LEU A 69 6.91 9.17 5.87
CA LEU A 69 5.77 10.04 6.18
C LEU A 69 5.19 9.76 7.58
N ARG A 70 5.80 8.85 8.32
CA ARG A 70 5.43 8.49 9.70
C ARG A 70 4.07 7.83 9.82
N MET A 71 3.64 7.12 8.79
CA MET A 71 2.45 6.29 8.84
C MET A 71 2.79 4.93 9.45
N SER A 72 1.77 4.24 9.94
CA SER A 72 1.91 2.95 10.60
C SER A 72 1.69 1.83 9.59
N LEU A 73 2.76 1.18 9.15
CA LEU A 73 2.69 0.06 8.21
C LEU A 73 2.17 -1.19 8.89
N PHE A 74 1.21 -1.86 8.25
CA PHE A 74 0.68 -3.13 8.74
C PHE A 74 1.55 -4.27 8.20
N GLY A 75 2.40 -4.82 9.05
CA GLY A 75 3.33 -5.88 8.67
C GLY A 75 4.34 -5.42 7.63
N GLU A 76 4.80 -6.35 6.82
CA GLU A 76 5.77 -6.08 5.74
C GLU A 76 5.11 -5.80 4.39
N GLY A 77 3.79 -5.71 4.37
CA GLY A 77 3.05 -5.63 3.13
C GLY A 77 2.83 -7.01 2.50
N TYR A 78 2.21 -7.03 1.34
CA TYR A 78 1.90 -8.29 0.66
C TYR A 78 2.15 -8.17 -0.83
N LYS A 79 2.94 -9.09 -1.40
CA LYS A 79 3.20 -9.11 -2.83
C LYS A 79 3.05 -10.51 -3.40
N VAL A 80 2.53 -10.57 -4.64
CA VAL A 80 2.25 -11.80 -5.35
C VAL A 80 2.96 -11.79 -6.70
N CYS A 81 3.60 -12.90 -7.05
CA CYS A 81 4.28 -13.06 -8.33
C CYS A 81 3.30 -13.53 -9.40
N PHE A 82 3.18 -12.76 -10.48
CA PHE A 82 2.29 -13.03 -11.61
C PHE A 82 0.82 -13.20 -11.23
N VAL A 83 0.20 -14.28 -11.68
CA VAL A 83 -1.19 -14.58 -11.40
C VAL A 83 -1.30 -15.20 -10.01
N PRO A 84 -2.14 -14.66 -9.14
CA PRO A 84 -2.29 -15.22 -7.80
C PRO A 84 -2.94 -16.61 -7.85
N SER A 85 -2.38 -17.55 -7.06
CA SER A 85 -2.97 -18.85 -6.82
C SER A 85 -4.17 -18.72 -5.88
N GLU A 86 -4.93 -19.81 -5.70
CA GLU A 86 -6.01 -19.83 -4.72
C GLU A 86 -5.47 -19.60 -3.30
N GLU A 87 -4.30 -20.14 -3.00
CA GLU A 87 -3.62 -19.91 -1.72
C GLU A 87 -3.24 -18.45 -1.53
N ASP A 88 -2.72 -17.80 -2.59
CA ASP A 88 -2.40 -16.36 -2.55
C ASP A 88 -3.65 -15.53 -2.28
N LEU A 89 -4.77 -15.87 -2.91
CA LEU A 89 -6.04 -15.16 -2.71
C LEU A 89 -6.58 -15.37 -1.30
N ALA A 90 -6.45 -16.57 -0.76
CA ALA A 90 -6.86 -16.87 0.61
C ALA A 90 -6.04 -16.06 1.62
N ARG A 91 -4.72 -15.98 1.41
CA ARG A 91 -3.84 -15.15 2.24
C ARG A 91 -4.17 -13.67 2.16
N ALA A 92 -4.50 -13.18 0.95
CA ALA A 92 -4.90 -11.79 0.77
C ALA A 92 -6.17 -11.49 1.57
N ARG A 93 -7.14 -12.38 1.54
CA ARG A 93 -8.38 -12.22 2.34
C ARG A 93 -8.11 -12.22 3.83
N GLU A 94 -7.27 -13.14 4.31
CA GLU A 94 -6.89 -13.21 5.73
C GLU A 94 -6.16 -11.94 6.17
N LEU A 95 -5.25 -11.44 5.34
CA LEU A 95 -4.49 -10.24 5.64
C LEU A 95 -5.39 -9.00 5.68
N GLY A 96 -6.31 -8.88 4.73
CA GLY A 96 -7.28 -7.78 4.70
C GLY A 96 -8.18 -7.81 5.92
N LYS A 97 -8.64 -9.01 6.32
CA LYS A 97 -9.44 -9.19 7.54
C LYS A 97 -8.65 -8.78 8.78
N ALA A 98 -7.42 -9.25 8.91
CA ALA A 98 -6.56 -8.91 10.04
C ALA A 98 -6.29 -7.41 10.12
N PHE A 99 -6.05 -6.78 8.97
CA PHE A 99 -5.86 -5.33 8.90
C PHE A 99 -7.13 -4.60 9.37
N GLY A 100 -8.30 -4.98 8.85
CA GLY A 100 -9.57 -4.37 9.26
C GLY A 100 -9.85 -4.54 10.74
N GLU A 101 -9.57 -5.71 11.31
CA GLU A 101 -9.78 -5.99 12.73
C GLU A 101 -8.79 -5.23 13.64
N SER A 102 -7.66 -4.79 13.10
CA SER A 102 -6.65 -4.03 13.86
C SER A 102 -7.00 -2.54 14.02
N LEU A 103 -7.99 -2.07 13.31
CA LEU A 103 -8.37 -0.64 13.28
C LEU A 103 -9.21 -0.21 14.47
#